data_306fb6198fe51b94409866cf81905655
#
_entry.id   306fb6198fe51b94409866cf81905655
#
_cell.length_a   1.000
_cell.length_b   1.000
_cell.length_c   1.000
_cell.angle_alpha   90.00
_cell.angle_beta   90.00
_cell.angle_gamma   90.00
#
_symmetry.space_group_name_H-M   'P 1'
#
loop_
_entity.id
_entity.type
_entity.pdbx_description
1 polymer ?
#
loop_
_entity_poly.entity_id
_entity_poly.type
_entity_poly.pdbx_seq_one_letter_code
_entity_poly.pdbx_strand_id
1 'polypeptide(L)'
;MDVFTAMKERQSIRKYRKEIVPRDHILRMVEAASWAPTAGNAQNFRFIIVQDKETLARMKGIVDEILEKMTGKETPQGKPSNHNLFAYAPAAVCVVGIPFESSTDKAVREKDPERYKARRFQVNPGLQGISAGIAQFLLAAHALGYGTCWMTGPLIAKAELESTLLVRHPEELVAIIALGKTDTAPTKPPRKPPEEIATFR
;
A
#
# COMPACT_ATOMS: atom_id res chain seq x y z
N MET A 1 0.13 -17.27 16.10
CA MET A 1 -1.18 -16.61 15.87
C MET A 1 -1.83 -17.33 14.71
N ASP A 2 -3.09 -17.75 14.84
CA ASP A 2 -3.83 -18.30 13.71
C ASP A 2 -4.32 -17.19 12.76
N VAL A 3 -4.74 -17.59 11.55
CA VAL A 3 -5.08 -16.63 10.49
C VAL A 3 -6.32 -15.79 10.81
N PHE A 4 -7.33 -16.38 11.44
CA PHE A 4 -8.57 -15.66 11.78
C PHE A 4 -8.32 -14.63 12.88
N THR A 5 -7.50 -14.97 13.87
CA THR A 5 -7.05 -14.04 14.89
C THR A 5 -6.27 -12.88 14.27
N ALA A 6 -5.32 -13.17 13.37
CA ALA A 6 -4.56 -12.12 12.67
C ALA A 6 -5.48 -11.17 11.89
N MET A 7 -6.44 -11.69 11.13
CA MET A 7 -7.42 -10.91 10.38
C MET A 7 -8.27 -10.03 11.30
N LYS A 8 -8.72 -10.57 12.45
CA LYS A 8 -9.57 -9.88 13.41
C LYS A 8 -8.82 -8.81 14.18
N GLU A 9 -7.55 -9.04 14.49
CA GLU A 9 -6.76 -8.16 15.37
C GLU A 9 -5.97 -7.10 14.62
N ARG A 10 -5.55 -7.37 13.38
CA ARG A 10 -4.83 -6.39 12.57
C ARG A 10 -5.62 -5.08 12.43
N GLN A 11 -4.95 -3.96 12.70
CA GLN A 11 -5.50 -2.62 12.55
C GLN A 11 -4.49 -1.67 11.89
N SER A 12 -4.98 -0.53 11.40
CA SER A 12 -4.12 0.55 10.92
C SER A 12 -3.49 1.28 12.09
N ILE A 13 -2.20 1.11 12.26
CA ILE A 13 -1.39 1.74 13.30
C ILE A 13 -0.86 3.09 12.78
N ARG A 14 -0.89 4.10 13.64
CA ARG A 14 -0.48 5.48 13.30
C ARG A 14 0.51 6.09 14.28
N LYS A 15 1.00 5.31 15.25
CA LYS A 15 2.08 5.69 16.17
C LYS A 15 3.07 4.54 16.23
N TYR A 16 4.33 4.85 16.04
CA TYR A 16 5.40 3.85 15.93
C TYR A 16 6.53 4.17 16.90
N ARG A 17 7.20 3.12 17.36
CA ARG A 17 8.51 3.22 18.00
C ARG A 17 9.55 3.58 16.94
N LYS A 18 10.70 4.12 17.39
CA LYS A 18 11.79 4.52 16.48
C LYS A 18 12.73 3.36 16.12
N GLU A 19 12.46 2.15 16.61
CA GLU A 19 13.28 0.98 16.35
C GLU A 19 13.27 0.62 14.86
N ILE A 20 14.45 0.37 14.31
CA ILE A 20 14.62 -0.10 12.93
C ILE A 20 13.94 -1.46 12.80
N VAL A 21 13.25 -1.69 11.69
CA VAL A 21 12.68 -3.00 11.37
C VAL A 21 13.78 -3.85 10.72
N PRO A 22 14.13 -5.00 11.31
CA PRO A 22 15.16 -5.88 10.75
C PRO A 22 14.83 -6.34 9.33
N ARG A 23 15.85 -6.42 8.50
CA ARG A 23 15.69 -6.79 7.08
C ARG A 23 15.06 -8.16 6.89
N ASP A 24 15.46 -9.14 7.68
CA ASP A 24 14.92 -10.51 7.64
C ASP A 24 13.41 -10.54 7.95
N HIS A 25 12.95 -9.73 8.90
CA HIS A 25 11.51 -9.59 9.19
C HIS A 25 10.76 -8.98 8.00
N ILE A 26 11.32 -7.95 7.35
CA ILE A 26 10.71 -7.37 6.15
C ILE A 26 10.64 -8.41 5.02
N LEU A 27 11.71 -9.18 4.80
CA LEU A 27 11.73 -10.23 3.77
C LEU A 27 10.66 -11.30 4.03
N ARG A 28 10.40 -11.69 5.28
CA ARG A 28 9.31 -12.62 5.62
C ARG A 28 7.93 -12.03 5.30
N MET A 29 7.73 -10.72 5.49
CA MET A 29 6.49 -10.03 5.10
C MET A 29 6.33 -9.99 3.58
N VAL A 30 7.43 -9.74 2.85
CA VAL A 30 7.46 -9.74 1.38
C VAL A 30 7.20 -11.15 0.84
N GLU A 31 7.79 -12.18 1.45
CA GLU A 31 7.51 -13.58 1.12
C GLU A 31 6.02 -13.90 1.28
N ALA A 32 5.41 -13.52 2.41
CA ALA A 32 3.97 -13.72 2.59
C ALA A 32 3.15 -13.02 1.49
N ALA A 33 3.54 -11.80 1.09
CA ALA A 33 2.89 -11.08 0.01
C ALA A 33 3.02 -11.80 -1.34
N SER A 34 4.14 -12.48 -1.61
CA SER A 34 4.37 -13.19 -2.88
C SER A 34 3.43 -14.39 -3.08
N TRP A 35 2.85 -14.91 -2.00
CA TRP A 35 1.85 -15.98 -2.05
C TRP A 35 0.43 -15.49 -2.35
N ALA A 36 0.23 -14.19 -2.58
CA ALA A 36 -1.07 -13.65 -2.94
C ALA A 36 -1.50 -14.13 -4.33
N PRO A 37 -2.80 -14.38 -4.54
CA PRO A 37 -3.32 -14.68 -5.87
C PRO A 37 -3.17 -13.46 -6.78
N THR A 38 -2.62 -13.66 -7.97
CA THR A 38 -2.55 -12.64 -9.02
C THR A 38 -3.13 -13.16 -10.31
N ALA A 39 -3.71 -12.30 -11.13
CA ALA A 39 -4.29 -12.68 -12.40
C ALA A 39 -3.22 -13.37 -13.28
N GLY A 40 -3.50 -14.62 -13.71
CA GLY A 40 -2.57 -15.41 -14.50
C GLY A 40 -1.22 -15.68 -13.82
N ASN A 41 -1.16 -15.65 -12.49
CA ASN A 41 0.09 -15.72 -11.70
C ASN A 41 1.14 -14.70 -12.13
N ALA A 42 0.70 -13.50 -12.47
CA ALA A 42 1.56 -12.46 -13.04
C ALA A 42 2.59 -11.92 -12.04
N GLN A 43 2.33 -12.02 -10.71
CA GLN A 43 3.23 -11.52 -9.65
C GLN A 43 3.72 -10.11 -9.96
N ASN A 44 2.82 -9.27 -10.42
CA ASN A 44 3.05 -7.98 -11.07
C ASN A 44 3.27 -6.84 -10.06
N PHE A 45 4.02 -7.09 -9.00
CA PHE A 45 4.38 -6.08 -8.02
C PHE A 45 5.76 -6.32 -7.39
N ARG A 46 6.32 -5.26 -6.87
CA ARG A 46 7.53 -5.29 -6.05
C ARG A 46 7.46 -4.24 -4.95
N PHE A 47 8.35 -4.34 -3.99
CA PHE A 47 8.43 -3.42 -2.86
C PHE A 47 9.75 -2.66 -2.86
N ILE A 48 9.70 -1.35 -2.64
CA ILE A 48 10.86 -0.52 -2.33
C ILE A 48 10.77 -0.20 -0.84
N ILE A 49 11.79 -0.59 -0.09
CA ILE A 49 11.85 -0.38 1.36
C ILE A 49 12.70 0.83 1.66
N VAL A 50 12.12 1.84 2.28
CA VAL A 50 12.80 3.08 2.67
C VAL A 50 12.88 3.14 4.19
N GLN A 51 14.10 3.06 4.74
CA GLN A 51 14.39 3.20 6.18
C GLN A 51 15.35 4.37 6.45
N ASP A 52 15.88 4.94 5.38
CA ASP A 52 16.73 6.11 5.46
C ASP A 52 15.90 7.36 5.81
N LYS A 53 16.31 8.03 6.89
CA LYS A 53 15.57 9.19 7.43
C LYS A 53 15.57 10.39 6.48
N GLU A 54 16.65 10.58 5.73
CA GLU A 54 16.75 11.69 4.79
C GLU A 54 15.79 11.50 3.62
N THR A 55 15.76 10.29 3.07
CA THR A 55 14.81 9.92 2.01
C THR A 55 13.36 10.02 2.49
N LEU A 56 13.05 9.54 3.71
CA LEU A 56 11.71 9.66 4.29
C LEU A 56 11.30 11.14 4.47
N ALA A 57 12.22 11.99 4.95
CA ALA A 57 11.97 13.42 5.13
C ALA A 57 11.76 14.11 3.78
N ARG A 58 12.55 13.78 2.76
CA ARG A 58 12.41 14.29 1.40
C ARG A 58 11.06 13.91 0.80
N MET A 59 10.66 12.64 0.88
CA MET A 59 9.36 12.17 0.40
C MET A 59 8.21 12.91 1.11
N LYS A 60 8.34 13.11 2.43
CA LYS A 60 7.36 13.88 3.21
C LYS A 60 7.26 15.33 2.70
N GLY A 61 8.38 16.01 2.52
CA GLY A 61 8.41 17.39 2.03
C GLY A 61 7.69 17.54 0.69
N ILE A 62 7.94 16.62 -0.25
CA ILE A 62 7.27 16.56 -1.55
C ILE A 62 5.75 16.43 -1.38
N VAL A 63 5.30 15.50 -0.55
CA VAL A 63 3.86 15.30 -0.33
C VAL A 63 3.20 16.52 0.31
N ASP A 64 3.85 17.12 1.31
CA ASP A 64 3.32 18.29 2.01
C ASP A 64 3.22 19.50 1.06
N GLU A 65 4.26 19.76 0.24
CA GLU A 65 4.26 20.84 -0.75
C GLU A 65 3.13 20.69 -1.79
N ILE A 66 2.99 19.49 -2.37
CA ILE A 66 1.92 19.24 -3.35
C ILE A 66 0.54 19.35 -2.71
N LEU A 67 0.37 18.82 -1.48
CA LEU A 67 -0.90 18.91 -0.77
C LEU A 67 -1.29 20.37 -0.48
N GLU A 68 -0.34 21.18 -0.01
CA GLU A 68 -0.54 22.60 0.23
C GLU A 68 -0.90 23.35 -1.04
N LYS A 69 -0.15 23.12 -2.12
CA LYS A 69 -0.42 23.70 -3.45
C LYS A 69 -1.81 23.35 -3.98
N MET A 70 -2.28 22.12 -3.76
CA MET A 70 -3.59 21.65 -4.28
C MET A 70 -4.75 22.07 -3.39
N THR A 71 -4.55 22.22 -2.08
CA THR A 71 -5.64 22.46 -1.12
C THR A 71 -5.66 23.87 -0.54
N GLY A 72 -4.58 24.63 -0.70
CA GLY A 72 -4.37 25.94 -0.06
C GLY A 72 -4.25 25.87 1.47
N LYS A 73 -4.04 24.66 2.04
CA LYS A 73 -3.93 24.46 3.48
C LYS A 73 -2.53 23.98 3.85
N GLU A 74 -1.88 24.72 4.75
CA GLU A 74 -0.61 24.30 5.32
C GLU A 74 -0.74 22.95 6.04
N THR A 75 0.25 22.09 5.82
CA THR A 75 0.35 20.84 6.57
C THR A 75 0.91 21.12 7.95
N PRO A 76 0.21 20.76 9.05
CA PRO A 76 0.68 21.03 10.40
C PRO A 76 2.06 20.42 10.64
N GLN A 77 3.03 21.26 11.01
CA GLN A 77 4.38 20.80 11.30
C GLN A 77 4.40 19.85 12.51
N GLY A 78 5.19 18.78 12.41
CA GLY A 78 5.40 17.84 13.51
C GLY A 78 4.24 16.90 13.80
N LYS A 79 3.12 16.98 13.05
CA LYS A 79 1.97 16.08 13.23
C LYS A 79 1.77 15.20 12.00
N PRO A 80 1.63 13.87 12.17
CA PRO A 80 1.32 12.99 11.06
C PRO A 80 -0.11 13.23 10.55
N SER A 81 -0.28 13.15 9.23
CA SER A 81 -1.55 13.18 8.53
C SER A 81 -1.75 11.88 7.73
N ASN A 82 -2.92 11.70 7.14
CA ASN A 82 -3.16 10.57 6.24
C ASN A 82 -2.33 10.62 4.95
N HIS A 83 -1.62 11.72 4.69
CA HIS A 83 -0.78 11.90 3.51
C HIS A 83 0.71 11.68 3.79
N ASN A 84 1.18 11.95 5.00
CA ASN A 84 2.61 11.94 5.33
C ASN A 84 3.00 11.00 6.50
N LEU A 85 2.05 10.24 7.05
CA LEU A 85 2.28 9.34 8.19
C LEU A 85 3.46 8.38 7.99
N PHE A 86 3.71 7.93 6.75
CA PHE A 86 4.81 7.00 6.43
C PHE A 86 6.17 7.51 6.91
N ALA A 87 6.39 8.83 6.92
CA ALA A 87 7.64 9.43 7.34
C ALA A 87 7.84 9.48 8.86
N TYR A 88 6.81 9.16 9.64
CA TYR A 88 6.87 9.03 11.10
C TYR A 88 7.06 7.59 11.57
N ALA A 89 7.05 6.63 10.64
CA ALA A 89 7.38 5.24 10.89
C ALA A 89 8.88 4.98 10.63
N PRO A 90 9.48 3.96 11.25
CA PRO A 90 10.88 3.59 11.00
C PRO A 90 11.11 3.00 9.60
N ALA A 91 10.05 2.58 8.92
CA ALA A 91 10.11 2.14 7.53
C ALA A 91 8.85 2.57 6.76
N ALA A 92 9.05 3.01 5.51
CA ALA A 92 8.03 3.11 4.49
C ALA A 92 8.25 2.01 3.45
N VAL A 93 7.20 1.21 3.20
CA VAL A 93 7.20 0.17 2.19
C VAL A 93 6.41 0.68 1.01
N CYS A 94 7.10 1.10 -0.04
CA CYS A 94 6.51 1.62 -1.26
C CYS A 94 6.16 0.45 -2.18
N VAL A 95 4.88 0.28 -2.47
CA VAL A 95 4.37 -0.79 -3.32
C VAL A 95 4.35 -0.32 -4.76
N VAL A 96 5.12 -0.97 -5.61
CA VAL A 96 5.22 -0.67 -7.04
C VAL A 96 4.50 -1.75 -7.82
N GLY A 97 3.56 -1.34 -8.66
CA GLY A 97 2.81 -2.21 -9.55
C GLY A 97 3.41 -2.19 -10.95
N ILE A 98 3.32 -3.33 -11.63
CA ILE A 98 3.63 -3.48 -13.05
C ILE A 98 2.30 -3.69 -13.77
N PRO A 99 1.98 -2.95 -14.83
CA PRO A 99 0.74 -3.14 -15.58
C PRO A 99 0.58 -4.58 -16.03
N PHE A 100 -0.57 -5.16 -15.73
CA PHE A 100 -0.92 -6.51 -16.18
C PHE A 100 -1.92 -6.42 -17.34
N GLU A 101 -1.66 -7.19 -18.38
CA GLU A 101 -2.54 -7.32 -19.53
C GLU A 101 -2.63 -8.80 -19.92
N SER A 102 -3.83 -9.37 -19.84
CA SER A 102 -4.10 -10.74 -20.29
C SER A 102 -4.16 -10.84 -21.82
N SER A 103 -4.13 -12.06 -22.35
CA SER A 103 -4.38 -12.29 -23.78
C SER A 103 -5.75 -11.78 -24.24
N THR A 104 -6.78 -11.92 -23.41
CA THR A 104 -8.10 -11.37 -23.64
C THR A 104 -8.07 -9.83 -23.67
N ASP A 105 -7.35 -9.19 -22.74
CA ASP A 105 -7.24 -7.72 -22.73
C ASP A 105 -6.53 -7.20 -23.98
N LYS A 106 -5.51 -7.91 -24.48
CA LYS A 106 -4.85 -7.58 -25.75
C LYS A 106 -5.83 -7.64 -26.92
N ALA A 107 -6.60 -8.72 -27.02
CA ALA A 107 -7.60 -8.88 -28.09
C ALA A 107 -8.72 -7.82 -28.01
N VAL A 108 -9.16 -7.46 -26.80
CA VAL A 108 -10.15 -6.40 -26.61
C VAL A 108 -9.56 -5.04 -26.99
N ARG A 109 -8.31 -4.74 -26.63
CA ARG A 109 -7.64 -3.49 -26.98
C ARG A 109 -7.55 -3.29 -28.49
N GLU A 110 -7.27 -4.36 -29.23
CA GLU A 110 -7.17 -4.32 -30.70
C GLU A 110 -8.52 -4.13 -31.38
N LYS A 111 -9.58 -4.72 -30.84
CA LYS A 111 -10.92 -4.72 -31.46
C LYS A 111 -11.81 -3.57 -30.98
N ASP A 112 -11.69 -3.17 -29.71
CA ASP A 112 -12.53 -2.16 -29.06
C ASP A 112 -11.71 -1.42 -27.98
N PRO A 113 -10.91 -0.43 -28.37
CA PRO A 113 -10.05 0.33 -27.45
C PRO A 113 -10.82 1.03 -26.32
N GLU A 114 -12.06 1.47 -26.58
CA GLU A 114 -12.86 2.16 -25.56
C GLU A 114 -13.35 1.16 -24.49
N ARG A 115 -13.78 -0.02 -24.90
CA ARG A 115 -14.11 -1.12 -23.95
C ARG A 115 -12.89 -1.54 -23.15
N TYR A 116 -11.71 -1.58 -23.77
CA TYR A 116 -10.45 -1.87 -23.07
C TYR A 116 -10.16 -0.83 -21.97
N LYS A 117 -10.27 0.47 -22.30
CA LYS A 117 -10.08 1.55 -21.31
C LYS A 117 -11.08 1.44 -20.16
N ALA A 118 -12.36 1.27 -20.46
CA ALA A 118 -13.39 1.10 -19.47
C ALA A 118 -13.12 -0.12 -18.55
N ARG A 119 -12.73 -1.26 -19.14
CA ARG A 119 -12.38 -2.47 -18.39
C ARG A 119 -11.14 -2.26 -17.50
N ARG A 120 -10.10 -1.60 -18.00
CA ARG A 120 -8.90 -1.25 -17.20
C ARG A 120 -9.25 -0.40 -16.00
N PHE A 121 -10.12 0.58 -16.18
CA PHE A 121 -10.55 1.46 -15.10
C PHE A 121 -11.47 0.76 -14.10
N GLN A 122 -12.47 0.00 -14.59
CA GLN A 122 -13.51 -0.60 -13.75
C GLN A 122 -13.07 -1.90 -13.08
N VAL A 123 -12.30 -2.75 -13.75
CA VAL A 123 -11.94 -4.09 -13.26
C VAL A 123 -10.52 -4.13 -12.71
N ASN A 124 -9.53 -3.62 -13.47
CA ASN A 124 -8.10 -3.60 -13.15
C ASN A 124 -7.57 -4.87 -12.44
N PRO A 125 -7.50 -6.02 -13.11
CA PRO A 125 -7.10 -7.28 -12.48
C PRO A 125 -5.70 -7.23 -11.85
N GLY A 126 -4.79 -6.43 -12.42
CA GLY A 126 -3.45 -6.21 -11.88
C GLY A 126 -3.49 -5.58 -10.49
N LEU A 127 -4.29 -4.51 -10.33
CA LEU A 127 -4.43 -3.82 -9.05
C LEU A 127 -5.09 -4.71 -7.99
N GLN A 128 -6.04 -5.58 -8.39
CA GLN A 128 -6.67 -6.53 -7.46
C GLN A 128 -5.63 -7.51 -6.88
N GLY A 129 -4.75 -8.09 -7.73
CA GLY A 129 -3.67 -8.95 -7.28
C GLY A 129 -2.66 -8.24 -6.38
N ILE A 130 -2.27 -7.00 -6.72
CA ILE A 130 -1.41 -6.16 -5.89
C ILE A 130 -2.06 -5.91 -4.53
N SER A 131 -3.35 -5.60 -4.50
CA SER A 131 -4.11 -5.37 -3.26
C SER A 131 -4.17 -6.62 -2.37
N ALA A 132 -4.29 -7.82 -2.97
CA ALA A 132 -4.20 -9.07 -2.26
C ALA A 132 -2.80 -9.25 -1.64
N GLY A 133 -1.72 -8.96 -2.38
CA GLY A 133 -0.34 -8.97 -1.87
C GLY A 133 -0.14 -8.01 -0.71
N ILE A 134 -0.65 -6.79 -0.81
CA ILE A 134 -0.62 -5.82 0.29
C ILE A 134 -1.34 -6.39 1.51
N ALA A 135 -2.54 -6.96 1.36
CA ALA A 135 -3.29 -7.52 2.48
C ALA A 135 -2.52 -8.64 3.19
N GLN A 136 -1.87 -9.54 2.46
CA GLN A 136 -1.03 -10.59 3.03
C GLN A 136 0.22 -10.02 3.74
N PHE A 137 0.87 -9.01 3.15
CA PHE A 137 1.95 -8.29 3.81
C PHE A 137 1.53 -7.72 5.18
N LEU A 138 0.36 -7.06 5.24
CA LEU A 138 -0.16 -6.48 6.47
C LEU A 138 -0.46 -7.54 7.54
N LEU A 139 -1.00 -8.69 7.15
CA LEU A 139 -1.27 -9.81 8.06
C LEU A 139 0.03 -10.42 8.59
N ALA A 140 1.01 -10.64 7.72
CA ALA A 140 2.33 -11.15 8.13
C ALA A 140 3.05 -10.18 9.08
N ALA A 141 2.99 -8.88 8.79
CA ALA A 141 3.54 -7.85 9.66
C ALA A 141 2.90 -7.91 11.05
N HIS A 142 1.57 -8.01 11.12
CA HIS A 142 0.85 -8.14 12.39
C HIS A 142 1.23 -9.40 13.15
N ALA A 143 1.30 -10.54 12.46
CA ALA A 143 1.70 -11.82 13.06
C ALA A 143 3.14 -11.80 13.60
N LEU A 144 4.01 -10.97 13.03
CA LEU A 144 5.38 -10.72 13.50
C LEU A 144 5.48 -9.63 14.58
N GLY A 145 4.36 -9.08 15.05
CA GLY A 145 4.29 -8.06 16.09
C GLY A 145 4.58 -6.64 15.62
N TYR A 146 4.38 -6.36 14.32
CA TYR A 146 4.51 -5.02 13.74
C TYR A 146 3.15 -4.38 13.48
N GLY A 147 3.12 -3.06 13.63
CA GLY A 147 2.02 -2.22 13.20
C GLY A 147 2.24 -1.72 11.78
N THR A 148 1.15 -1.63 11.02
CA THR A 148 1.16 -1.13 9.64
C THR A 148 0.02 -0.14 9.40
N CYS A 149 0.20 0.75 8.42
CA CYS A 149 -0.88 1.55 7.85
C CYS A 149 -0.75 1.60 6.34
N TRP A 150 -1.72 1.04 5.62
CA TRP A 150 -1.81 1.15 4.16
C TRP A 150 -2.33 2.53 3.79
N MET A 151 -1.58 3.23 2.94
CA MET A 151 -1.82 4.63 2.59
C MET A 151 -1.86 4.80 1.07
N THR A 152 -2.90 5.50 0.60
CA THR A 152 -3.00 6.02 -0.77
C THR A 152 -2.98 7.55 -0.81
N GLY A 153 -3.18 8.20 0.35
CA GLY A 153 -3.12 9.66 0.47
C GLY A 153 -1.82 10.29 -0.05
N PRO A 154 -0.62 9.69 0.17
CA PRO A 154 0.63 10.20 -0.38
C PRO A 154 0.66 10.27 -1.91
N LEU A 155 -0.17 9.49 -2.60
CA LEU A 155 -0.21 9.43 -4.06
C LEU A 155 -0.76 10.71 -4.72
N ILE A 156 -1.15 11.72 -3.94
CA ILE A 156 -1.39 13.07 -4.46
C ILE A 156 -0.11 13.64 -5.12
N ALA A 157 1.07 13.19 -4.66
CA ALA A 157 2.38 13.53 -5.21
C ALA A 157 3.03 12.32 -5.93
N LYS A 158 2.21 11.50 -6.62
CA LYS A 158 2.66 10.22 -7.21
C LYS A 158 3.87 10.39 -8.11
N ALA A 159 3.82 11.33 -9.07
CA ALA A 159 4.87 11.51 -10.07
C ALA A 159 6.22 11.91 -9.44
N GLU A 160 6.20 12.81 -8.45
CA GLU A 160 7.37 13.28 -7.75
C GLU A 160 7.97 12.19 -6.84
N LEU A 161 7.10 11.39 -6.20
CA LEU A 161 7.52 10.23 -5.42
C LEU A 161 8.12 9.15 -6.31
N GLU A 162 7.53 8.85 -7.47
CA GLU A 162 8.08 7.90 -8.45
C GLU A 162 9.47 8.34 -8.93
N SER A 163 9.64 9.62 -9.23
CA SER A 163 10.95 10.20 -9.58
C SER A 163 11.97 10.01 -8.45
N THR A 164 11.57 10.31 -7.21
CA THR A 164 12.45 10.16 -6.02
C THR A 164 12.83 8.71 -5.75
N LEU A 165 11.90 7.77 -5.98
CA LEU A 165 12.08 6.33 -5.75
C LEU A 165 12.67 5.61 -6.96
N LEU A 166 12.97 6.32 -8.05
CA LEU A 166 13.45 5.77 -9.33
C LEU A 166 12.50 4.72 -9.93
N VAL A 167 11.20 4.89 -9.70
CA VAL A 167 10.15 4.10 -10.36
C VAL A 167 9.98 4.66 -11.77
N ARG A 168 10.10 3.79 -12.78
CA ARG A 168 10.08 4.20 -14.18
C ARG A 168 8.93 3.52 -14.92
N HIS A 169 8.28 4.26 -15.81
CA HIS A 169 7.28 3.67 -16.71
C HIS A 169 7.82 2.37 -17.36
N PRO A 170 7.03 1.26 -17.44
CA PRO A 170 5.60 1.17 -17.13
C PRO A 170 5.26 0.88 -15.66
N GLU A 171 6.24 0.83 -14.76
CA GLU A 171 5.99 0.66 -13.33
C GLU A 171 5.27 1.89 -12.73
N GLU A 172 4.47 1.66 -11.70
CA GLU A 172 3.71 2.70 -11.03
C GLU A 172 3.72 2.51 -9.51
N LEU A 173 3.86 3.60 -8.77
CA LEU A 173 3.64 3.59 -7.32
C LEU A 173 2.14 3.44 -7.02
N VAL A 174 1.78 2.38 -6.30
CA VAL A 174 0.38 1.99 -6.04
C VAL A 174 -0.06 2.35 -4.61
N ALA A 175 0.86 2.23 -3.65
CA ALA A 175 0.59 2.51 -2.26
C ALA A 175 1.89 2.72 -1.49
N ILE A 176 1.79 3.31 -0.30
CA ILE A 176 2.86 3.32 0.70
C ILE A 176 2.32 2.70 1.99
N ILE A 177 3.07 1.79 2.58
CA ILE A 177 2.74 1.17 3.86
C ILE A 177 3.72 1.73 4.90
N ALA A 178 3.20 2.43 5.90
CA ALA A 178 3.98 2.77 7.09
C ALA A 178 4.15 1.49 7.93
N LEU A 179 5.37 1.17 8.37
CA LEU A 179 5.72 -0.07 9.06
C LEU A 179 6.63 0.22 10.26
N GLY A 180 6.32 -0.37 11.41
CA GLY A 180 7.16 -0.29 12.60
C GLY A 180 6.54 -0.97 13.81
N LYS A 181 7.29 -1.13 14.89
CA LYS A 181 6.74 -1.57 16.17
C LYS A 181 5.87 -0.48 16.80
N THR A 182 4.91 -0.87 17.62
CA THR A 182 3.99 0.03 18.29
C THR A 182 3.65 -0.46 19.70
N ASP A 183 3.40 0.48 20.60
CA ASP A 183 2.83 0.23 21.91
C ASP A 183 1.32 0.54 21.96
N THR A 184 0.76 1.01 20.82
CA THR A 184 -0.63 1.42 20.78
C THR A 184 -1.53 0.28 20.33
N ALA A 185 -2.63 0.08 21.06
CA ALA A 185 -3.76 -0.74 20.66
C ALA A 185 -4.94 0.19 20.36
N PRO A 186 -5.11 0.66 19.11
CA PRO A 186 -6.20 1.57 18.79
C PRO A 186 -7.56 0.88 18.95
N THR A 187 -8.59 1.66 19.27
CA THR A 187 -9.96 1.16 19.34
C THR A 187 -10.39 0.60 18.00
N LYS A 188 -10.93 -0.60 17.98
CA LYS A 188 -11.45 -1.24 16.76
C LYS A 188 -12.77 -0.60 16.37
N PRO A 189 -12.89 -0.04 15.17
CA PRO A 189 -14.20 0.40 14.69
C PRO A 189 -15.11 -0.82 14.47
N PRO A 190 -16.43 -0.67 14.63
CA PRO A 190 -17.38 -1.74 14.39
C PRO A 190 -17.28 -2.25 12.94
N ARG A 191 -17.61 -3.50 12.74
CA ARG A 191 -17.74 -4.10 11.41
C ARG A 191 -19.19 -4.44 11.14
N LYS A 192 -19.59 -4.34 9.88
CA LYS A 192 -20.89 -4.84 9.46
C LYS A 192 -20.96 -6.35 9.74
N PRO A 193 -22.10 -6.85 10.23
CA PRO A 193 -22.30 -8.27 10.37
C PRO A 193 -22.26 -8.98 9.00
N PRO A 194 -21.86 -10.26 8.95
CA PRO A 194 -21.75 -11.00 7.69
C PRO A 194 -23.05 -10.98 6.84
N GLU A 195 -24.20 -10.98 7.48
CA GLU A 195 -25.52 -10.99 6.86
C GLU A 195 -25.82 -9.71 6.05
N GLU A 196 -25.17 -8.58 6.40
CA GLU A 196 -25.30 -7.34 5.64
C GLU A 196 -24.39 -7.29 4.39
N ILE A 197 -23.38 -8.15 4.32
CA ILE A 197 -22.38 -8.15 3.24
C ILE A 197 -22.42 -9.41 2.38
N ALA A 198 -23.24 -10.40 2.75
CA ALA A 198 -23.46 -11.63 1.99
C ALA A 198 -24.92 -11.74 1.57
N THR A 199 -25.15 -12.15 0.33
CA THR A 199 -26.50 -12.45 -0.19
C THR A 199 -26.50 -13.87 -0.76
N PHE A 200 -27.38 -14.71 -0.26
CA PHE A 200 -27.60 -16.06 -0.77
C PHE A 200 -28.78 -16.05 -1.76
N ARG A 201 -28.61 -16.69 -2.92
CA ARG A 201 -29.64 -16.79 -3.96
C ARG A 201 -29.75 -18.24 -4.43
#